data_8faff9732b83ca6a3b9a99df5e9c65dc
#
_entry.id   8faff9732b83ca6a3b9a99df5e9c65dc
#
_cell.length_a   1.000
_cell.length_b   1.000
_cell.length_c   1.000
_cell.angle_alpha   90.00
_cell.angle_beta   90.00
_cell.angle_gamma   90.00
#
_symmetry.space_group_name_H-M   'P 1'
#
loop_
_entity.id
_entity.type
_entity.pdbx_description
1 polymer ?
#
loop_
_entity_poly.entity_id
_entity_poly.type
_entity_poly.pdbx_seq_one_letter_code
_entity_poly.pdbx_strand_id
1 'polypeptide(L)'
;KIFAIKVKRDGSNFQAVVSGKITILAINADRFRGDLECLAQVNRFRVLTLDGKWGRTLMVAFTRKEIDVAEYINARAGDDIYNLKQRMNVFFSGFTSSLLKLIKVDCVITVSYRYMEDFHWVKSFTKKGIPHLCFYREGLLAFDRLYYKVTLRHRLFNNYPVTHVVVHNQKCKSSFVESGFVTEGQVSVHGALRMDNLLKQINAGNGELNSKDKNRRKKVTLFYFPFQMSLFGKEGQSEIIKMKYPYAEI
;
A
#
# COMPACT_ATOMS: atom_id res chain seq x y z
N LYS A 1 14.29 17.51 15.63
CA LYS A 1 14.53 16.64 14.43
C LYS A 1 13.18 16.19 13.93
N ILE A 2 12.66 16.92 12.97
CA ILE A 2 11.31 16.75 12.46
C ILE A 2 11.46 16.02 11.12
N PHE A 3 10.87 14.85 11.00
CA PHE A 3 10.64 14.06 9.77
C PHE A 3 11.76 14.10 8.70
N ALA A 4 12.55 13.05 8.65
CA ALA A 4 13.47 12.86 7.52
C ALA A 4 12.66 12.37 6.31
N ILE A 5 12.34 13.26 5.39
CA ILE A 5 11.89 12.88 4.05
C ILE A 5 13.14 12.46 3.28
N LYS A 6 13.18 11.19 2.89
CA LYS A 6 14.30 10.63 2.12
C LYS A 6 13.95 10.65 0.64
N VAL A 7 14.92 11.01 -0.17
CA VAL A 7 14.84 10.79 -1.62
C VAL A 7 15.28 9.37 -1.90
N LYS A 8 14.41 8.58 -2.54
CA LYS A 8 14.79 7.25 -3.01
C LYS A 8 15.63 7.43 -4.26
N ARG A 9 16.87 6.94 -4.23
CA ARG A 9 17.87 7.09 -5.31
C ARG A 9 18.00 5.78 -6.08
N ASP A 10 18.27 5.91 -7.36
CA ASP A 10 18.74 4.86 -8.26
C ASP A 10 20.27 4.70 -8.28
N GLY A 11 20.95 5.15 -7.23
CA GLY A 11 22.43 5.09 -7.13
C GLY A 11 23.19 6.27 -7.75
N SER A 12 22.53 7.23 -8.35
CA SER A 12 23.17 8.42 -8.92
C SER A 12 23.20 9.63 -7.98
N ASN A 13 24.24 10.46 -8.08
CA ASN A 13 24.51 11.61 -7.24
C ASN A 13 23.38 12.66 -7.21
N PHE A 14 23.33 13.36 -6.09
CA PHE A 14 22.42 14.46 -5.81
C PHE A 14 22.59 15.57 -6.85
N GLN A 15 21.85 15.52 -7.94
CA GLN A 15 21.71 16.65 -8.83
C GLN A 15 20.41 17.41 -8.60
N ALA A 16 20.52 18.70 -8.72
CA ALA A 16 19.51 19.74 -8.48
C ALA A 16 18.13 19.38 -9.01
N VAL A 17 17.12 20.02 -8.43
CA VAL A 17 15.74 20.06 -8.88
C VAL A 17 15.67 20.14 -10.40
N VAL A 18 15.57 18.99 -11.07
CA VAL A 18 15.33 18.96 -12.51
C VAL A 18 13.90 19.42 -12.71
N SER A 19 13.73 20.61 -13.26
CA SER A 19 12.43 21.17 -13.64
C SER A 19 11.75 20.19 -14.61
N GLY A 20 10.49 19.85 -14.36
CA GLY A 20 9.69 18.99 -15.24
C GLY A 20 9.40 17.57 -14.73
N LYS A 21 10.04 17.10 -13.63
CA LYS A 21 9.70 15.80 -13.05
C LYS A 21 8.44 15.86 -12.16
N ILE A 22 7.60 14.84 -12.27
CA ILE A 22 6.47 14.62 -11.37
C ILE A 22 7.03 14.14 -10.02
N THR A 23 6.74 14.88 -8.96
CA THR A 23 7.18 14.54 -7.60
C THR A 23 6.12 13.70 -6.89
N ILE A 24 6.47 12.45 -6.62
CA ILE A 24 5.63 11.46 -5.94
C ILE A 24 6.07 11.37 -4.49
N LEU A 25 5.17 11.52 -3.54
CA LEU A 25 5.42 11.27 -2.12
C LEU A 25 4.83 9.91 -1.72
N ALA A 26 5.70 8.94 -1.43
CA ALA A 26 5.30 7.64 -0.91
C ALA A 26 5.17 7.69 0.61
N ILE A 27 3.95 7.51 1.11
CA ILE A 27 3.66 7.41 2.54
C ILE A 27 3.85 5.95 2.98
N ASN A 28 4.40 5.71 4.17
CA ASN A 28 4.65 4.38 4.70
C ASN A 28 5.55 3.54 3.76
N ALA A 29 6.67 4.14 3.36
CA ALA A 29 7.53 3.66 2.28
C ALA A 29 8.07 2.24 2.49
N ASP A 30 8.28 1.82 3.74
CA ASP A 30 8.70 0.46 4.12
C ASP A 30 7.72 -0.63 3.66
N ARG A 31 6.47 -0.26 3.36
CA ARG A 31 5.42 -1.18 2.90
C ARG A 31 5.48 -1.48 1.39
N PHE A 32 6.21 -0.70 0.58
CA PHE A 32 6.23 -0.86 -0.88
C PHE A 32 7.06 -2.04 -1.39
N ARG A 33 8.07 -2.50 -0.64
CA ARG A 33 8.82 -3.76 -0.92
C ARG A 33 9.33 -3.87 -2.37
N GLY A 34 10.01 -2.84 -2.89
CA GLY A 34 10.61 -2.84 -4.22
C GLY A 34 9.83 -2.07 -5.29
N ASP A 35 8.55 -1.75 -5.07
CA ASP A 35 7.75 -0.97 -6.03
C ASP A 35 8.32 0.45 -6.22
N LEU A 36 8.85 1.06 -5.14
CA LEU A 36 9.43 2.42 -5.19
C LEU A 36 10.73 2.47 -5.99
N GLU A 37 11.52 1.41 -5.94
CA GLU A 37 12.74 1.26 -6.73
C GLU A 37 12.41 1.25 -8.23
N CYS A 38 11.36 0.55 -8.63
CA CYS A 38 10.88 0.53 -10.01
C CYS A 38 10.39 1.91 -10.46
N LEU A 39 9.62 2.60 -9.61
CA LEU A 39 9.16 3.97 -9.90
C LEU A 39 10.33 4.96 -10.02
N ALA A 40 11.34 4.85 -9.14
CA ALA A 40 12.50 5.75 -9.14
C ALA A 40 13.39 5.60 -10.38
N GLN A 41 13.37 4.44 -11.05
CA GLN A 41 14.08 4.22 -12.31
C GLN A 41 13.44 4.95 -13.51
N VAL A 42 12.20 5.42 -13.37
CA VAL A 42 11.53 6.17 -14.42
C VAL A 42 11.97 7.63 -14.36
N ASN A 43 12.69 8.09 -15.38
CA ASN A 43 13.27 9.44 -15.44
C ASN A 43 12.26 10.60 -15.26
N ARG A 44 10.98 10.36 -15.51
CA ARG A 44 9.90 11.34 -15.34
C ARG A 44 9.49 11.56 -13.89
N PHE A 45 9.90 10.67 -12.97
CA PHE A 45 9.48 10.72 -11.58
C PHE A 45 10.64 11.12 -10.64
N ARG A 46 10.26 11.86 -9.63
CA ARG A 46 11.05 12.10 -8.43
C ARG A 46 10.31 11.47 -7.26
N VAL A 47 10.84 10.40 -6.70
CA VAL A 47 10.20 9.67 -5.60
C VAL A 47 10.77 10.15 -4.26
N LEU A 48 9.91 10.75 -3.44
CA LEU A 48 10.17 11.10 -2.05
C LEU A 48 9.54 10.05 -1.15
N THR A 49 10.17 9.72 -0.04
CA THR A 49 9.67 8.70 0.88
C THR A 49 9.46 9.24 2.28
N LEU A 50 8.32 8.91 2.85
CA LEU A 50 8.02 9.11 4.27
C LEU A 50 7.99 7.75 4.96
N ASP A 51 8.85 7.57 5.96
CA ASP A 51 8.93 6.33 6.72
C ASP A 51 7.64 6.12 7.56
N GLY A 52 7.05 4.93 7.45
CA GLY A 52 5.82 4.56 8.17
C GLY A 52 5.98 4.54 9.70
N LYS A 53 7.22 4.46 10.19
CA LYS A 53 7.52 4.57 11.63
C LYS A 53 6.96 5.86 12.23
N TRP A 54 7.06 6.97 11.50
CA TRP A 54 6.54 8.26 11.97
C TRP A 54 5.01 8.28 12.05
N GLY A 55 4.33 7.74 11.05
CA GLY A 55 2.86 7.62 11.08
C GLY A 55 2.40 6.82 12.29
N ARG A 56 2.99 5.67 12.53
CA ARG A 56 2.68 4.81 13.69
C ARG A 56 2.97 5.51 15.02
N THR A 57 4.12 6.16 15.15
CA THR A 57 4.47 6.89 16.40
C THR A 57 3.48 8.00 16.69
N LEU A 58 3.07 8.76 15.68
CA LEU A 58 2.04 9.79 15.83
C LEU A 58 0.70 9.19 16.22
N MET A 59 0.26 8.09 15.55
CA MET A 59 -0.98 7.41 15.92
C MET A 59 -0.97 7.00 17.38
N VAL A 60 0.07 6.33 17.86
CA VAL A 60 0.19 5.91 19.27
C VAL A 60 0.14 7.12 20.23
N ALA A 61 0.83 8.21 19.89
CA ALA A 61 0.82 9.42 20.71
C ALA A 61 -0.58 10.05 20.86
N PHE A 62 -1.42 9.94 19.82
CA PHE A 62 -2.78 10.46 19.83
C PHE A 62 -3.80 9.49 20.44
N THR A 63 -3.72 8.19 20.10
CA THR A 63 -4.77 7.21 20.42
C THR A 63 -4.61 6.58 21.80
N ARG A 64 -3.39 6.36 22.26
CA ARG A 64 -3.05 5.68 23.52
C ARG A 64 -3.61 4.25 23.69
N LYS A 65 -4.37 3.74 22.73
CA LYS A 65 -4.97 2.39 22.70
C LYS A 65 -5.11 1.90 21.26
N GLU A 66 -5.26 0.62 21.11
CA GLU A 66 -5.65 0.04 19.81
C GLU A 66 -7.09 0.43 19.49
N ILE A 67 -7.31 0.82 18.24
CA ILE A 67 -8.61 1.19 17.69
C ILE A 67 -8.78 0.40 16.38
N ASP A 68 -9.96 -0.17 16.16
CA ASP A 68 -10.27 -0.79 14.87
C ASP A 68 -10.25 0.25 13.75
N VAL A 69 -9.63 -0.11 12.63
CA VAL A 69 -9.41 0.84 11.52
C VAL A 69 -10.72 1.26 10.87
N ALA A 70 -11.68 0.34 10.69
CA ALA A 70 -12.95 0.66 10.09
C ALA A 70 -13.82 1.53 11.02
N GLU A 71 -13.83 1.23 12.33
CA GLU A 71 -14.45 2.05 13.36
C GLU A 71 -13.90 3.47 13.33
N TYR A 72 -12.57 3.60 13.30
CA TYR A 72 -11.90 4.89 13.26
C TYR A 72 -12.25 5.71 12.01
N ILE A 73 -12.22 5.09 10.83
CA ILE A 73 -12.50 5.80 9.57
C ILE A 73 -13.95 6.23 9.50
N ASN A 74 -14.88 5.44 10.01
CA ASN A 74 -16.32 5.68 9.95
C ASN A 74 -16.89 6.44 11.16
N ALA A 75 -16.08 6.76 12.18
CA ALA A 75 -16.50 7.48 13.37
C ALA A 75 -17.23 8.79 13.03
N ARG A 76 -18.41 9.00 13.66
CA ARG A 76 -19.34 10.12 13.43
C ARG A 76 -19.35 11.06 14.63
N ALA A 77 -19.95 12.22 14.47
CA ALA A 77 -20.18 13.14 15.58
C ALA A 77 -21.00 12.44 16.70
N GLY A 78 -20.49 12.52 17.93
CA GLY A 78 -21.02 11.81 19.09
C GLY A 78 -20.20 10.59 19.54
N ASP A 79 -19.39 10.01 18.66
CA ASP A 79 -18.50 8.91 19.02
C ASP A 79 -17.26 9.43 19.76
N ASP A 80 -16.77 8.69 20.75
CA ASP A 80 -15.52 9.06 21.49
C ASP A 80 -14.32 9.24 20.57
N ILE A 81 -14.26 8.41 19.51
CA ILE A 81 -13.19 8.42 18.52
C ILE A 81 -13.29 9.66 17.60
N TYR A 82 -14.46 10.25 17.45
CA TYR A 82 -14.67 11.38 16.54
C TYR A 82 -13.82 12.59 16.92
N ASN A 83 -13.81 12.97 18.18
CA ASN A 83 -13.04 14.11 18.68
C ASN A 83 -11.53 13.90 18.47
N LEU A 84 -11.05 12.68 18.72
CA LEU A 84 -9.68 12.28 18.41
C LEU A 84 -9.38 12.46 16.92
N LYS A 85 -10.26 11.96 16.06
CA LYS A 85 -10.16 12.06 14.58
C LYS A 85 -10.10 13.52 14.11
N GLN A 86 -10.89 14.42 14.72
CA GLN A 86 -10.84 15.85 14.43
C GLN A 86 -9.51 16.51 14.84
N ARG A 87 -9.02 16.22 16.02
CA ARG A 87 -7.70 16.71 16.47
C ARG A 87 -6.58 16.28 15.54
N MET A 88 -6.59 15.02 15.08
CA MET A 88 -5.63 14.53 14.11
C MET A 88 -5.80 15.20 12.75
N ASN A 89 -7.02 15.43 12.28
CA ASN A 89 -7.27 16.17 11.03
C ASN A 89 -6.65 17.56 11.08
N VAL A 90 -6.80 18.30 12.16
CA VAL A 90 -6.22 19.64 12.35
C VAL A 90 -4.70 19.57 12.32
N PHE A 91 -4.10 18.65 13.10
CA PHE A 91 -2.66 18.47 13.15
C PHE A 91 -2.07 18.16 11.77
N PHE A 92 -2.60 17.14 11.09
CA PHE A 92 -2.09 16.72 9.77
C PHE A 92 -2.33 17.79 8.69
N SER A 93 -3.42 18.54 8.78
CA SER A 93 -3.68 19.67 7.85
C SER A 93 -2.63 20.76 7.99
N GLY A 94 -2.29 21.16 9.23
CA GLY A 94 -1.24 22.13 9.50
C GLY A 94 0.13 21.65 9.06
N PHE A 95 0.46 20.40 9.40
CA PHE A 95 1.72 19.78 9.03
C PHE A 95 1.88 19.70 7.49
N THR A 96 0.85 19.22 6.77
CA THR A 96 0.87 19.11 5.31
C THR A 96 1.01 20.49 4.66
N SER A 97 0.36 21.54 5.22
CA SER A 97 0.52 22.92 4.74
C SER A 97 1.96 23.41 4.85
N SER A 98 2.61 23.12 5.98
CA SER A 98 4.01 23.49 6.21
C SER A 98 4.96 22.70 5.31
N LEU A 99 4.69 21.42 5.11
CA LEU A 99 5.47 20.57 4.23
C LEU A 99 5.44 21.05 2.78
N LEU A 100 4.25 21.41 2.27
CA LEU A 100 4.07 21.88 0.90
C LEU A 100 4.69 23.26 0.61
N LYS A 101 5.03 24.03 1.65
CA LYS A 101 5.85 25.23 1.50
C LYS A 101 7.33 24.92 1.25
N LEU A 102 7.78 23.73 1.70
CA LEU A 102 9.18 23.33 1.62
C LEU A 102 9.47 22.42 0.42
N ILE A 103 8.48 21.65 -0.02
CA ILE A 103 8.64 20.71 -1.13
C ILE A 103 7.41 20.72 -2.03
N LYS A 104 7.64 20.61 -3.34
CA LYS A 104 6.58 20.33 -4.30
C LYS A 104 6.20 18.84 -4.20
N VAL A 105 4.90 18.56 -4.13
CA VAL A 105 4.32 17.21 -4.22
C VAL A 105 3.21 17.26 -5.27
N ASP A 106 3.35 16.46 -6.33
CA ASP A 106 2.35 16.40 -7.40
C ASP A 106 1.36 15.25 -7.17
N CYS A 107 1.77 14.20 -6.43
CA CYS A 107 0.97 13.03 -6.16
C CYS A 107 1.42 12.35 -4.86
N VAL A 108 0.48 11.80 -4.12
CA VAL A 108 0.75 10.96 -2.94
C VAL A 108 0.41 9.51 -3.26
N ILE A 109 1.25 8.56 -2.83
CA ILE A 109 1.00 7.14 -3.02
C ILE A 109 1.04 6.37 -1.70
N THR A 110 0.16 5.35 -1.58
CA THR A 110 0.13 4.36 -0.49
C THR A 110 0.00 2.95 -1.08
N VAL A 111 0.25 1.91 -0.27
CA VAL A 111 0.09 0.50 -0.69
C VAL A 111 -1.24 -0.11 -0.30
N SER A 112 -1.99 0.57 0.56
CA SER A 112 -3.27 0.08 1.07
C SER A 112 -4.07 1.24 1.66
N TYR A 113 -5.37 1.10 1.70
CA TYR A 113 -6.30 1.97 2.44
C TYR A 113 -6.52 1.51 3.90
N ARG A 114 -5.94 0.38 4.28
CA ARG A 114 -6.18 -0.28 5.57
C ARG A 114 -5.27 0.18 6.69
N TYR A 115 -4.32 1.04 6.39
CA TYR A 115 -3.40 1.58 7.41
C TYR A 115 -3.94 2.89 7.96
N MET A 116 -4.33 2.88 9.25
CA MET A 116 -4.91 4.03 9.92
C MET A 116 -3.95 5.22 9.97
N GLU A 117 -2.66 4.94 10.09
CA GLU A 117 -1.59 5.93 10.07
C GLU A 117 -1.50 6.72 8.75
N ASP A 118 -1.97 6.13 7.63
CA ASP A 118 -1.94 6.77 6.32
C ASP A 118 -3.15 7.68 6.08
N PHE A 119 -4.27 7.40 6.75
CA PHE A 119 -5.55 8.05 6.49
C PHE A 119 -5.51 9.57 6.56
N HIS A 120 -4.91 10.13 7.64
CA HIS A 120 -4.86 11.59 7.83
C HIS A 120 -3.92 12.30 6.86
N TRP A 121 -2.82 11.64 6.52
CA TRP A 121 -1.92 12.13 5.47
C TRP A 121 -2.67 12.25 4.15
N VAL A 122 -3.27 11.14 3.70
CA VAL A 122 -4.02 11.10 2.45
C VAL A 122 -5.14 12.13 2.45
N LYS A 123 -5.97 12.18 3.51
CA LYS A 123 -7.07 13.15 3.64
C LYS A 123 -6.58 14.59 3.59
N SER A 124 -5.44 14.88 4.19
CA SER A 124 -4.88 16.23 4.21
C SER A 124 -4.35 16.66 2.84
N PHE A 125 -3.68 15.77 2.11
CA PHE A 125 -3.20 16.04 0.76
C PHE A 125 -4.35 16.18 -0.25
N THR A 126 -5.33 15.27 -0.21
CA THR A 126 -6.48 15.32 -1.14
C THR A 126 -7.33 16.57 -0.93
N LYS A 127 -7.51 17.03 0.31
CA LYS A 127 -8.16 18.33 0.60
C LYS A 127 -7.43 19.55 0.01
N LYS A 128 -6.15 19.40 -0.32
CA LYS A 128 -5.33 20.45 -0.97
C LYS A 128 -5.22 20.25 -2.49
N GLY A 129 -6.05 19.38 -3.06
CA GLY A 129 -6.07 19.11 -4.50
C GLY A 129 -4.94 18.18 -4.98
N ILE A 130 -4.15 17.60 -4.08
CA ILE A 130 -3.09 16.66 -4.45
C ILE A 130 -3.70 15.25 -4.58
N PRO A 131 -3.63 14.62 -5.76
CA PRO A 131 -4.23 13.31 -5.98
C PRO A 131 -3.53 12.24 -5.15
N HIS A 132 -4.31 11.27 -4.69
CA HIS A 132 -3.85 10.09 -4.00
C HIS A 132 -4.07 8.83 -4.85
N LEU A 133 -3.00 8.07 -5.08
CA LEU A 133 -3.07 6.77 -5.73
C LEU A 133 -2.75 5.67 -4.72
N CYS A 134 -3.66 4.70 -4.62
CA CYS A 134 -3.44 3.51 -3.79
C CYS A 134 -2.93 2.36 -4.67
N PHE A 135 -1.67 1.99 -4.54
CA PHE A 135 -1.09 0.78 -5.16
C PHE A 135 -1.46 -0.44 -4.32
N TYR A 136 -2.69 -0.94 -4.51
CA TYR A 136 -3.25 -1.97 -3.64
C TYR A 136 -2.56 -3.31 -3.83
N ARG A 137 -1.74 -3.68 -2.85
CA ARG A 137 -0.83 -4.82 -2.92
C ARG A 137 -1.46 -6.14 -2.49
N GLU A 138 -2.49 -6.13 -1.67
CA GLU A 138 -3.02 -7.30 -0.95
C GLU A 138 -4.02 -8.13 -1.77
N GLY A 139 -4.04 -7.97 -3.08
CA GLY A 139 -5.15 -8.33 -3.94
C GLY A 139 -4.99 -9.56 -4.82
N LEU A 140 -4.30 -10.62 -4.40
CA LEU A 140 -4.38 -11.89 -5.10
C LEU A 140 -5.67 -12.62 -4.72
N LEU A 141 -6.79 -12.21 -5.35
CA LEU A 141 -8.09 -12.83 -5.15
C LEU A 141 -8.20 -14.09 -6.03
N ALA A 142 -7.78 -15.24 -5.50
CA ALA A 142 -7.77 -16.48 -6.25
C ALA A 142 -9.11 -17.26 -6.12
N PHE A 143 -9.83 -17.13 -5.00
CA PHE A 143 -11.00 -17.93 -4.68
C PHE A 143 -12.26 -17.08 -4.46
N ASP A 144 -13.42 -17.58 -4.84
CA ASP A 144 -14.69 -16.84 -4.75
C ASP A 144 -15.09 -16.48 -3.31
N ARG A 145 -14.85 -17.38 -2.35
CA ARG A 145 -15.10 -17.08 -0.93
C ARG A 145 -14.23 -15.92 -0.43
N LEU A 146 -12.97 -15.84 -0.87
CA LEU A 146 -12.07 -14.73 -0.53
C LEU A 146 -12.53 -13.44 -1.21
N TYR A 147 -12.96 -13.52 -2.47
CA TYR A 147 -13.52 -12.40 -3.22
C TYR A 147 -14.68 -11.75 -2.45
N TYR A 148 -15.67 -12.52 -2.04
CA TYR A 148 -16.84 -12.01 -1.30
C TYR A 148 -16.44 -11.31 0.00
N LYS A 149 -15.56 -11.97 0.82
CA LYS A 149 -15.07 -11.38 2.08
C LYS A 149 -14.31 -10.07 1.86
N VAL A 150 -13.50 -9.99 0.82
CA VAL A 150 -12.71 -8.79 0.51
C VAL A 150 -13.62 -7.67 0.00
N THR A 151 -14.60 -7.98 -0.84
CA THR A 151 -15.60 -7.01 -1.32
C THR A 151 -16.40 -6.41 -0.16
N LEU A 152 -16.89 -7.22 0.79
CA LEU A 152 -17.53 -6.73 2.00
C LEU A 152 -16.59 -5.83 2.83
N ARG A 153 -15.32 -6.21 2.93
CA ARG A 153 -14.34 -5.40 3.66
C ARG A 153 -14.10 -4.05 2.98
N HIS A 154 -14.04 -3.98 1.66
CA HIS A 154 -13.90 -2.70 0.95
C HIS A 154 -15.05 -1.74 1.28
N ARG A 155 -16.29 -2.23 1.42
CA ARG A 155 -17.45 -1.41 1.80
C ARG A 155 -17.29 -0.68 3.12
N LEU A 156 -16.55 -1.26 4.07
CA LEU A 156 -16.30 -0.62 5.37
C LEU A 156 -15.42 0.63 5.26
N PHE A 157 -14.78 0.86 4.12
CA PHE A 157 -13.85 1.96 3.90
C PHE A 157 -14.30 2.97 2.84
N ASN A 158 -15.58 3.02 2.51
CA ASN A 158 -16.12 3.93 1.47
C ASN A 158 -15.77 5.42 1.70
N ASN A 159 -15.49 5.80 2.95
CA ASN A 159 -15.10 7.17 3.31
C ASN A 159 -13.59 7.42 3.21
N TYR A 160 -12.81 6.46 2.70
CA TYR A 160 -11.37 6.64 2.52
C TYR A 160 -11.10 7.54 1.31
N PRO A 161 -10.33 8.64 1.46
CA PRO A 161 -10.15 9.64 0.40
C PRO A 161 -9.13 9.14 -0.64
N VAL A 162 -9.57 8.34 -1.60
CA VAL A 162 -8.75 7.85 -2.71
C VAL A 162 -9.15 8.55 -4.00
N THR A 163 -8.15 8.93 -4.82
CA THR A 163 -8.39 9.45 -6.17
C THR A 163 -8.40 8.32 -7.19
N HIS A 164 -7.46 7.37 -7.05
CA HIS A 164 -7.35 6.24 -7.96
C HIS A 164 -6.72 5.03 -7.27
N VAL A 165 -7.15 3.82 -7.65
CA VAL A 165 -6.61 2.56 -7.15
C VAL A 165 -5.93 1.81 -8.28
N VAL A 166 -4.71 1.35 -8.05
CA VAL A 166 -3.96 0.48 -8.96
C VAL A 166 -3.96 -0.93 -8.37
N VAL A 167 -4.43 -1.90 -9.13
CA VAL A 167 -4.58 -3.29 -8.68
C VAL A 167 -3.83 -4.28 -9.57
N HIS A 168 -3.62 -5.48 -9.07
CA HIS A 168 -2.83 -6.51 -9.76
C HIS A 168 -3.59 -7.26 -10.85
N ASN A 169 -4.91 -7.42 -10.73
CA ASN A 169 -5.71 -8.22 -11.66
C ASN A 169 -7.16 -7.73 -11.75
N GLN A 170 -7.87 -8.24 -12.77
CA GLN A 170 -9.25 -7.86 -13.05
C GLN A 170 -10.21 -8.23 -11.91
N LYS A 171 -10.02 -9.38 -11.26
CA LYS A 171 -10.87 -9.82 -10.15
C LYS A 171 -10.79 -8.85 -8.95
N CYS A 172 -9.59 -8.31 -8.71
CA CYS A 172 -9.38 -7.28 -7.69
C CYS A 172 -10.09 -5.97 -8.08
N LYS A 173 -10.01 -5.55 -9.35
CA LYS A 173 -10.74 -4.40 -9.87
C LYS A 173 -12.24 -4.56 -9.67
N SER A 174 -12.82 -5.69 -10.07
CA SER A 174 -14.26 -5.97 -9.88
C SER A 174 -14.67 -5.86 -8.41
N SER A 175 -13.86 -6.40 -7.48
CA SER A 175 -14.13 -6.32 -6.04
C SER A 175 -14.19 -4.88 -5.51
N PHE A 176 -13.32 -3.99 -5.99
CA PHE A 176 -13.34 -2.57 -5.63
C PHE A 176 -14.58 -1.85 -6.16
N VAL A 177 -14.97 -2.10 -7.41
CA VAL A 177 -16.14 -1.49 -8.05
C VAL A 177 -17.44 -1.99 -7.41
N GLU A 178 -17.61 -3.31 -7.28
CA GLU A 178 -18.80 -3.93 -6.69
C GLU A 178 -19.03 -3.53 -5.22
N SER A 179 -17.95 -3.26 -4.51
CA SER A 179 -18.04 -2.76 -3.13
C SER A 179 -18.57 -1.33 -3.03
N GLY A 180 -18.52 -0.55 -4.11
CA GLY A 180 -18.78 0.89 -4.11
C GLY A 180 -17.65 1.72 -3.51
N PHE A 181 -16.46 1.13 -3.29
CA PHE A 181 -15.30 1.87 -2.78
C PHE A 181 -14.77 2.89 -3.79
N VAL A 182 -14.77 2.54 -5.07
CA VAL A 182 -14.43 3.40 -6.21
C VAL A 182 -15.35 3.13 -7.40
N THR A 183 -15.42 4.08 -8.32
CA THR A 183 -16.05 3.89 -9.63
C THR A 183 -15.13 3.12 -10.59
N GLU A 184 -15.69 2.61 -11.69
CA GLU A 184 -14.94 1.89 -12.74
C GLU A 184 -13.73 2.70 -13.27
N GLY A 185 -13.90 4.02 -13.46
CA GLY A 185 -12.84 4.93 -13.95
C GLY A 185 -11.77 5.25 -12.92
N GLN A 186 -12.02 4.96 -11.63
CA GLN A 186 -11.06 5.21 -10.55
C GLN A 186 -10.19 4.01 -10.20
N VAL A 187 -10.26 2.92 -10.97
CA VAL A 187 -9.44 1.73 -10.73
C VAL A 187 -8.87 1.17 -12.02
N SER A 188 -7.57 0.85 -12.01
CA SER A 188 -6.85 0.30 -13.16
C SER A 188 -6.04 -0.94 -12.79
N VAL A 189 -5.86 -1.83 -13.76
CA VAL A 189 -5.11 -3.08 -13.60
C VAL A 189 -3.75 -2.94 -14.27
N HIS A 190 -2.67 -3.01 -13.48
CA HIS A 190 -1.29 -2.87 -13.98
C HIS A 190 -0.31 -3.94 -13.46
N GLY A 191 -0.78 -4.88 -12.66
CA GLY A 191 0.11 -5.86 -12.03
C GLY A 191 0.93 -5.29 -10.87
N ALA A 192 2.01 -5.96 -10.52
CA ALA A 192 2.90 -5.57 -9.43
C ALA A 192 4.19 -4.94 -9.98
N LEU A 193 4.40 -3.65 -9.75
CA LEU A 193 5.56 -2.89 -10.27
C LEU A 193 6.91 -3.54 -9.97
N ARG A 194 7.07 -4.09 -8.77
CA ARG A 194 8.32 -4.78 -8.37
C ARG A 194 8.68 -5.97 -9.24
N MET A 195 7.72 -6.52 -9.98
CA MET A 195 7.95 -7.65 -10.91
C MET A 195 8.64 -7.20 -12.20
N ASP A 196 8.61 -5.92 -12.54
CA ASP A 196 9.22 -5.41 -13.79
C ASP A 196 10.71 -5.69 -13.86
N ASN A 197 11.44 -5.50 -12.74
CA ASN A 197 12.87 -5.81 -12.69
C ASN A 197 13.15 -7.31 -12.84
N LEU A 198 12.31 -8.16 -12.25
CA LEU A 198 12.41 -9.60 -12.40
C LEU A 198 12.16 -10.02 -13.85
N LEU A 199 11.11 -9.49 -14.46
CA LEU A 199 10.77 -9.78 -15.87
C LEU A 199 11.87 -9.30 -16.82
N LYS A 200 12.47 -8.14 -16.58
CA LYS A 200 13.63 -7.66 -17.35
C LYS A 200 14.82 -8.61 -17.25
N GLN A 201 15.12 -9.11 -16.03
CA GLN A 201 16.21 -10.07 -15.83
C GLN A 201 15.93 -11.41 -16.50
N ILE A 202 14.70 -11.93 -16.39
CA ILE A 202 14.28 -13.17 -17.07
C ILE A 202 14.42 -13.01 -18.58
N ASN A 203 13.94 -11.90 -19.15
CA ASN A 203 14.00 -11.64 -20.58
C ASN A 203 15.43 -11.45 -21.08
N ALA A 204 16.30 -10.78 -20.29
CA ALA A 204 17.71 -10.63 -20.61
C ALA A 204 18.47 -11.96 -20.53
N GLY A 205 18.14 -12.81 -19.55
CA GLY A 205 18.78 -14.13 -19.37
C GLY A 205 18.25 -15.22 -20.30
N ASN A 206 17.11 -15.03 -20.96
CA ASN A 206 16.57 -16.02 -21.90
C ASN A 206 17.44 -16.27 -23.13
N GLY A 207 18.38 -15.38 -23.45
CA GLY A 207 19.43 -15.62 -24.44
C GLY A 207 20.41 -16.73 -24.02
N GLU A 208 20.68 -16.89 -22.73
CA GLU A 208 21.60 -17.88 -22.17
C GLU A 208 20.91 -19.17 -21.69
N LEU A 209 19.60 -19.10 -21.33
CA LEU A 209 18.82 -20.26 -20.87
C LEU A 209 18.57 -21.30 -21.95
N ASN A 210 18.78 -20.97 -23.23
CA ASN A 210 18.72 -21.89 -24.35
C ASN A 210 19.98 -22.75 -24.54
N SER A 211 21.00 -22.63 -23.69
CA SER A 211 22.10 -23.59 -23.68
C SER A 211 21.57 -24.95 -23.20
N LYS A 212 21.68 -25.92 -24.09
CA LYS A 212 21.20 -27.30 -23.97
C LYS A 212 21.92 -28.14 -22.87
N ASP A 213 22.09 -27.56 -21.70
CA ASP A 213 22.63 -28.31 -20.59
C ASP A 213 21.53 -29.20 -19.98
N LYS A 214 21.31 -30.36 -20.64
CA LYS A 214 20.37 -31.41 -20.20
C LYS A 214 20.66 -31.97 -18.80
N ASN A 215 21.86 -31.69 -18.25
CA ASN A 215 22.30 -32.18 -16.94
C ASN A 215 22.10 -31.18 -15.80
N ARG A 216 21.51 -30.02 -16.02
CA ARG A 216 21.30 -29.02 -14.96
C ARG A 216 20.26 -29.52 -13.96
N ARG A 217 20.66 -29.72 -12.72
CA ARG A 217 19.75 -30.06 -11.63
C ARG A 217 18.65 -29.00 -11.50
N LYS A 218 17.40 -29.44 -11.57
CA LYS A 218 16.24 -28.54 -11.34
C LYS A 218 16.30 -28.03 -9.90
N LYS A 219 16.27 -26.70 -9.72
CA LYS A 219 16.12 -26.08 -8.40
C LYS A 219 14.63 -25.84 -8.17
N VAL A 220 14.09 -26.39 -7.09
CA VAL A 220 12.72 -26.13 -6.64
C VAL A 220 12.80 -25.24 -5.42
N THR A 221 12.15 -24.08 -5.46
CA THR A 221 12.04 -23.17 -4.32
C THR A 221 10.65 -23.31 -3.73
N LEU A 222 10.58 -23.69 -2.46
CA LEU A 222 9.33 -23.77 -1.71
C LEU A 222 9.20 -22.49 -0.87
N PHE A 223 8.11 -21.77 -1.06
CA PHE A 223 7.75 -20.65 -0.20
C PHE A 223 6.85 -21.14 0.92
N TYR A 224 7.35 -21.07 2.14
CA TYR A 224 6.63 -21.46 3.33
C TYR A 224 6.23 -20.22 4.15
N PHE A 225 4.96 -20.12 4.52
CA PHE A 225 4.47 -19.13 5.47
C PHE A 225 4.27 -19.83 6.82
N PRO A 226 4.99 -19.43 7.89
CA PRO A 226 4.73 -19.99 9.20
C PRO A 226 3.27 -19.69 9.61
N PHE A 227 2.58 -20.69 10.12
CA PHE A 227 1.16 -20.59 10.51
C PHE A 227 0.88 -19.49 11.55
N GLN A 228 1.91 -19.03 12.27
CA GLN A 228 1.83 -17.94 13.23
C GLN A 228 1.62 -16.54 12.60
N MET A 229 1.75 -16.42 11.28
CA MET A 229 1.42 -15.18 10.55
C MET A 229 -0.05 -15.11 10.11
N SER A 230 -0.98 -15.65 10.89
CA SER A 230 -2.38 -15.52 10.52
C SER A 230 -2.89 -14.09 10.73
N LEU A 231 -3.64 -13.61 9.76
CA LEU A 231 -4.44 -12.37 9.84
C LEU A 231 -5.62 -12.50 10.84
N PHE A 232 -5.75 -13.66 11.47
CA PHE A 232 -6.80 -14.03 12.40
C PHE A 232 -6.15 -14.38 13.74
N GLY A 233 -6.71 -13.90 14.84
CA GLY A 233 -6.22 -14.21 16.18
C GLY A 233 -6.09 -15.73 16.45
N LYS A 234 -5.46 -16.11 17.55
CA LYS A 234 -5.15 -17.52 17.90
C LYS A 234 -6.37 -18.46 17.79
N GLU A 235 -7.57 -17.97 18.07
CA GLU A 235 -8.81 -18.76 18.01
C GLU A 235 -9.26 -19.11 16.57
N GLY A 236 -9.01 -18.22 15.61
CA GLY A 236 -9.32 -18.49 14.20
C GLY A 236 -8.33 -19.40 13.48
N GLN A 237 -7.17 -19.66 14.07
CA GLN A 237 -6.12 -20.48 13.45
C GLN A 237 -6.49 -21.95 13.38
N SER A 238 -7.02 -22.50 14.47
CA SER A 238 -7.38 -23.93 14.53
C SER A 238 -8.53 -24.29 13.57
N GLU A 239 -9.51 -23.42 13.41
CA GLU A 239 -10.62 -23.64 12.48
C GLU A 239 -10.18 -23.54 11.02
N ILE A 240 -9.28 -22.61 10.67
CA ILE A 240 -8.78 -22.45 9.30
C ILE A 240 -7.88 -23.63 8.92
N ILE A 241 -7.07 -24.13 9.84
CA ILE A 241 -6.23 -25.32 9.61
C ILE A 241 -7.12 -26.53 9.39
N LYS A 242 -8.11 -26.77 10.23
CA LYS A 242 -9.08 -27.86 10.08
C LYS A 242 -9.88 -27.77 8.77
N MET A 243 -10.26 -26.57 8.33
CA MET A 243 -10.98 -26.37 7.05
C MET A 243 -10.10 -26.62 5.81
N LYS A 244 -8.81 -26.26 5.85
CA LYS A 244 -7.91 -26.41 4.70
C LYS A 244 -7.20 -27.74 4.64
N TYR A 245 -6.98 -28.35 5.78
CA TYR A 245 -6.23 -29.59 5.94
C TYR A 245 -6.99 -30.54 6.89
N PRO A 246 -8.12 -31.12 6.45
CA PRO A 246 -8.97 -31.94 7.31
C PRO A 246 -8.27 -33.23 7.86
N TYR A 247 -7.10 -33.53 7.31
CA TYR A 247 -6.30 -34.69 7.72
C TYR A 247 -4.98 -34.32 8.42
N ALA A 248 -4.75 -33.03 8.71
CA ALA A 248 -3.57 -32.66 9.50
C ALA A 248 -3.85 -32.97 10.98
N GLU A 249 -3.12 -33.92 11.54
CA GLU A 249 -3.03 -34.09 12.99
C GLU A 249 -2.31 -32.86 13.56
N ILE A 250 -2.96 -32.20 14.53
CA ILE A 250 -2.44 -31.00 15.20
C ILE A 250 -1.85 -31.41 16.53
#